data_0d3f249a459c15759c70583e88fbe02f
#
_entry.id   0d3f249a459c15759c70583e88fbe02f
#
_cell.length_a   1.000
_cell.length_b   1.000
_cell.length_c   1.000
_cell.angle_alpha   90.00
_cell.angle_beta   90.00
_cell.angle_gamma   90.00
#
_symmetry.space_group_name_H-M   'P 1'
#
loop_
_entity.id
_entity.type
_entity.pdbx_description
1 polymer ?
#
loop_
_entity_poly.entity_id
_entity_poly.type
_entity_poly.pdbx_seq_one_letter_code
_entity_poly.pdbx_strand_id
1 'polypeptide(L)'
;MQFLYRPEMLPFEFLDSERDKVLDFCLRTLLWSNPEKLRAFMGPDPTQSPYFSEFGESGFECRLKNAEAQELSRDWPKWAQYKVTAYDFYGQDRQVSFYPAKLFEEHIRNGLRKYIKIFPNKRDAISQLCADLELGTL
;
A
#
# COMPACT_ATOMS: atom_id res chain seq x y z
N MET A 1 15.43 -11.82 3.85
CA MET A 1 14.50 -12.17 2.78
C MET A 1 14.76 -11.30 1.56
N GLN A 2 14.88 -11.87 0.40
CA GLN A 2 14.99 -11.14 -0.84
C GLN A 2 13.64 -11.14 -1.56
N PHE A 3 13.23 -9.97 -2.04
CA PHE A 3 12.04 -9.85 -2.86
C PHE A 3 12.45 -10.02 -4.32
N LEU A 4 12.09 -11.16 -4.89
CA LEU A 4 12.36 -11.44 -6.28
C LEU A 4 11.36 -10.68 -7.18
N TYR A 5 11.85 -10.26 -8.35
CA TYR A 5 10.97 -9.70 -9.36
C TYR A 5 9.91 -10.70 -9.75
N ARG A 6 8.67 -10.23 -9.88
CA ARG A 6 7.54 -11.04 -10.33
C ARG A 6 6.90 -10.42 -11.55
N PRO A 7 6.34 -11.23 -12.48
CA PRO A 7 5.61 -10.66 -13.62
C PRO A 7 4.40 -9.82 -13.22
N GLU A 8 3.83 -10.09 -12.04
CA GLU A 8 2.64 -9.41 -11.50
C GLU A 8 2.97 -8.16 -10.71
N MET A 9 4.11 -7.52 -10.97
CA MET A 9 4.48 -6.26 -10.33
C MET A 9 5.18 -5.34 -11.31
N LEU A 10 5.09 -4.03 -11.06
CA LEU A 10 5.81 -3.07 -11.88
C LEU A 10 7.32 -3.25 -11.71
N PRO A 11 8.11 -3.18 -12.81
CA PRO A 11 9.53 -3.52 -12.77
C PRO A 11 10.46 -2.42 -12.25
N PHE A 12 9.92 -1.26 -11.87
CA PHE A 12 10.69 -0.12 -11.39
C PHE A 12 10.32 0.23 -9.96
N GLU A 13 11.29 0.70 -9.18
CA GLU A 13 11.08 1.06 -7.78
C GLU A 13 10.36 2.39 -7.64
N PHE A 14 9.41 2.46 -6.73
CA PHE A 14 8.74 3.69 -6.32
C PHE A 14 9.43 4.33 -5.12
N LEU A 15 9.95 3.50 -4.22
CA LEU A 15 10.64 3.93 -3.01
C LEU A 15 12.00 3.25 -2.98
N ASP A 16 13.06 4.03 -2.92
CA ASP A 16 14.42 3.53 -3.02
C ASP A 16 15.14 3.35 -1.68
N SER A 17 14.46 3.68 -0.58
CA SER A 17 15.00 3.50 0.76
C SER A 17 14.93 2.02 1.17
N GLU A 18 16.02 1.50 1.73
CA GLU A 18 16.05 0.14 2.29
C GLU A 18 14.98 -0.06 3.35
N ARG A 19 14.69 1.00 4.12
CA ARG A 19 13.66 1.03 5.15
C ARG A 19 12.26 0.78 4.59
N ASP A 20 12.00 1.20 3.35
CA ASP A 20 10.69 1.13 2.73
C ASP A 20 10.56 0.01 1.71
N LYS A 21 11.47 -0.95 1.76
CA LYS A 21 11.53 -2.07 0.81
C LYS A 21 10.25 -2.90 0.81
N VAL A 22 9.67 -3.14 1.97
CA VAL A 22 8.41 -3.90 2.10
C VAL A 22 7.27 -3.14 1.43
N LEU A 23 7.15 -1.85 1.73
CA LEU A 23 6.11 -1.02 1.14
C LEU A 23 6.31 -0.89 -0.37
N ASP A 24 7.55 -0.70 -0.82
CA ASP A 24 7.85 -0.62 -2.26
C ASP A 24 7.38 -1.88 -3.00
N PHE A 25 7.73 -3.05 -2.47
CA PHE A 25 7.31 -4.32 -3.07
C PHE A 25 5.78 -4.41 -3.16
N CYS A 26 5.09 -4.14 -2.06
CA CYS A 26 3.64 -4.22 -2.01
C CYS A 26 2.97 -3.19 -2.94
N LEU A 27 3.51 -1.98 -3.00
CA LEU A 27 2.97 -0.92 -3.86
C LEU A 27 3.15 -1.25 -5.34
N ARG A 28 4.31 -1.80 -5.72
CA ARG A 28 4.55 -2.23 -7.11
C ARG A 28 3.55 -3.31 -7.54
N THR A 29 3.25 -4.24 -6.65
CA THR A 29 2.26 -5.29 -6.90
C THR A 29 0.85 -4.70 -7.04
N LEU A 30 0.47 -3.83 -6.13
CA LEU A 30 -0.85 -3.21 -6.15
C LEU A 30 -1.06 -2.35 -7.39
N LEU A 31 -0.10 -1.48 -7.70
CA LEU A 31 -0.21 -0.57 -8.84
C LEU A 31 -0.16 -1.30 -10.18
N TRP A 32 0.54 -2.43 -10.26
CA TRP A 32 0.49 -3.30 -11.43
C TRP A 32 -0.92 -3.81 -11.68
N SER A 33 -1.60 -4.20 -10.61
CA SER A 33 -2.97 -4.71 -10.70
C SER A 33 -3.97 -3.60 -11.02
N ASN A 34 -4.12 -2.63 -10.13
CA ASN A 34 -5.01 -1.49 -10.34
C ASN A 34 -4.86 -0.50 -9.18
N PRO A 35 -4.49 0.77 -9.46
CA PRO A 35 -4.41 1.79 -8.41
C PRO A 35 -5.71 2.00 -7.62
N GLU A 36 -6.87 1.73 -8.24
CA GLU A 36 -8.17 1.86 -7.57
C GLU A 36 -8.30 0.98 -6.32
N LYS A 37 -7.48 -0.06 -6.22
CA LYS A 37 -7.48 -0.95 -5.05
C LYS A 37 -7.03 -0.24 -3.76
N LEU A 38 -6.41 0.92 -3.86
CA LEU A 38 -6.12 1.74 -2.68
C LEU A 38 -7.38 2.10 -1.90
N ARG A 39 -8.54 2.19 -2.56
CA ARG A 39 -9.80 2.49 -1.92
C ARG A 39 -10.21 1.45 -0.87
N ALA A 40 -9.68 0.24 -0.97
CA ALA A 40 -10.04 -0.84 -0.05
C ALA A 40 -9.60 -0.53 1.39
N PHE A 41 -8.43 0.08 1.55
CA PHE A 41 -7.84 0.26 2.89
C PHE A 41 -7.43 1.70 3.21
N MET A 42 -7.65 2.65 2.32
CA MET A 42 -7.31 4.06 2.52
C MET A 42 -8.54 4.95 2.39
N GLY A 43 -8.36 6.21 2.81
CA GLY A 43 -9.38 7.23 2.69
C GLY A 43 -10.30 7.30 3.91
N PRO A 44 -11.33 8.17 3.83
CA PRO A 44 -12.23 8.39 4.95
C PRO A 44 -13.13 7.21 5.26
N ASP A 45 -13.34 6.31 4.30
CA ASP A 45 -14.25 5.18 4.45
C ASP A 45 -13.65 3.91 3.82
N PRO A 46 -12.62 3.32 4.46
CA PRO A 46 -12.03 2.08 3.96
C PRO A 46 -13.06 0.94 3.90
N THR A 47 -13.11 0.24 2.78
CA THR A 47 -14.10 -0.81 2.55
C THR A 47 -13.59 -2.20 2.94
N GLN A 48 -12.28 -2.37 3.01
CA GLN A 48 -11.68 -3.67 3.30
C GLN A 48 -10.34 -3.51 4.02
N SER A 49 -10.26 -4.08 5.22
CA SER A 49 -9.00 -4.19 5.97
C SER A 49 -9.10 -5.43 6.85
N PRO A 50 -8.16 -6.38 6.74
CA PRO A 50 -6.99 -6.35 5.87
C PRO A 50 -7.32 -6.57 4.39
N TYR A 51 -6.55 -5.96 3.50
CA TYR A 51 -6.60 -6.19 2.06
C TYR A 51 -5.37 -7.00 1.64
N PHE A 52 -5.57 -8.06 0.88
CA PHE A 52 -4.49 -8.88 0.33
C PHE A 52 -4.56 -8.85 -1.19
N SER A 53 -3.37 -8.87 -1.82
CA SER A 53 -3.28 -9.00 -3.28
C SER A 53 -3.87 -10.33 -3.74
N GLU A 54 -4.18 -10.41 -5.03
CA GLU A 54 -4.83 -11.58 -5.63
C GLU A 54 -4.08 -12.88 -5.35
N PHE A 55 -2.75 -12.85 -5.36
CA PHE A 55 -1.91 -14.03 -5.11
C PHE A 55 -1.39 -14.11 -3.68
N GLY A 56 -1.82 -13.20 -2.81
CA GLY A 56 -1.46 -13.21 -1.39
C GLY A 56 -0.04 -12.78 -1.06
N GLU A 57 0.71 -12.22 -2.03
CA GLU A 57 2.11 -11.84 -1.82
C GLU A 57 2.26 -10.51 -1.10
N SER A 58 1.21 -9.70 -1.03
CA SER A 58 1.23 -8.44 -0.29
C SER A 58 -0.07 -8.21 0.45
N GLY A 59 0.04 -7.59 1.61
CA GLY A 59 -1.11 -7.25 2.44
C GLY A 59 -1.00 -5.83 2.97
N PHE A 60 -2.14 -5.15 3.03
CA PHE A 60 -2.27 -3.80 3.58
C PHE A 60 -3.38 -3.81 4.61
N GLU A 61 -3.10 -3.24 5.77
CA GLU A 61 -4.09 -3.10 6.83
C GLU A 61 -4.09 -1.67 7.35
N CYS A 62 -5.27 -1.10 7.55
CA CYS A 62 -5.38 0.17 8.25
C CYS A 62 -6.01 -0.08 9.62
N ARG A 63 -5.64 0.76 10.60
CA ARG A 63 -6.22 0.71 11.93
C ARG A 63 -7.62 1.32 11.87
N LEU A 64 -8.63 0.52 12.09
CA LEU A 64 -10.01 0.95 12.07
C LEU A 64 -10.44 1.42 13.47
N LYS A 65 -11.43 2.29 13.53
CA LYS A 65 -11.87 2.94 14.77
C LYS A 65 -12.90 2.13 15.56
N ASN A 66 -13.57 1.15 14.93
CA ASN A 66 -14.59 0.38 15.64
C ASN A 66 -13.95 -0.63 16.62
N ALA A 67 -14.68 -0.98 17.66
CA ALA A 67 -14.17 -1.80 18.75
C ALA A 67 -13.72 -3.20 18.31
N GLU A 68 -14.46 -3.83 17.41
CA GLU A 68 -14.09 -5.16 16.91
C GLU A 68 -12.80 -5.13 16.11
N ALA A 69 -12.66 -4.12 15.25
CA ALA A 69 -11.47 -3.98 14.42
C ALA A 69 -10.24 -3.57 15.24
N GLN A 70 -10.42 -2.90 16.37
CA GLN A 70 -9.30 -2.53 17.24
C GLN A 70 -8.56 -3.75 17.80
N GLU A 71 -9.24 -4.87 17.98
CA GLU A 71 -8.60 -6.11 18.39
C GLU A 71 -7.56 -6.58 17.38
N LEU A 72 -7.80 -6.38 16.09
CA LEU A 72 -6.88 -6.79 15.04
C LEU A 72 -5.58 -6.00 15.06
N SER A 73 -5.58 -4.80 15.61
CA SER A 73 -4.41 -3.93 15.70
C SER A 73 -3.87 -3.77 17.11
N ARG A 74 -4.33 -4.59 18.05
CA ARG A 74 -3.98 -4.49 19.47
C ARG A 74 -2.47 -4.51 19.71
N ASP A 75 -1.75 -5.35 18.98
CA ASP A 75 -0.32 -5.54 19.15
C ASP A 75 0.54 -4.62 18.30
N TRP A 76 -0.08 -3.72 17.54
CA TRP A 76 0.66 -2.76 16.74
C TRP A 76 1.28 -1.65 17.60
N PRO A 77 2.38 -1.03 17.15
CA PRO A 77 2.85 0.19 17.80
C PRO A 77 1.72 1.23 17.84
N LYS A 78 1.62 1.95 18.93
CA LYS A 78 0.51 2.91 19.14
C LYS A 78 0.47 4.01 18.08
N TRP A 79 1.64 4.38 17.54
CA TRP A 79 1.75 5.41 16.50
C TRP A 79 1.38 4.92 15.10
N ALA A 80 1.23 3.61 14.91
CA ALA A 80 1.00 3.04 13.60
C ALA A 80 -0.46 3.14 13.19
N GLN A 81 -0.69 3.65 11.98
CA GLN A 81 -2.01 3.68 11.35
C GLN A 81 -2.14 2.58 10.30
N TYR A 82 -1.03 2.21 9.66
CA TYR A 82 -1.01 1.21 8.59
C TYR A 82 0.04 0.15 8.87
N LYS A 83 -0.30 -1.08 8.48
CA LYS A 83 0.59 -2.23 8.50
C LYS A 83 0.69 -2.78 7.10
N VAL A 84 1.91 -3.00 6.63
CA VAL A 84 2.18 -3.55 5.31
C VAL A 84 2.93 -4.86 5.50
N THR A 85 2.48 -5.91 4.84
CA THR A 85 3.07 -7.24 4.94
C THR A 85 3.44 -7.76 3.56
N ALA A 86 4.66 -8.21 3.40
CA ALA A 86 5.11 -8.88 2.18
C ALA A 86 5.47 -10.32 2.51
N TYR A 87 5.05 -11.24 1.65
CA TYR A 87 5.32 -12.67 1.78
C TYR A 87 6.33 -13.09 0.71
N ASP A 88 7.16 -14.08 1.01
CA ASP A 88 8.06 -14.64 0.03
C ASP A 88 7.27 -15.43 -1.03
N PHE A 89 7.98 -15.92 -2.05
CA PHE A 89 7.35 -16.61 -3.18
C PHE A 89 6.53 -17.83 -2.73
N TYR A 90 6.96 -18.49 -1.65
CA TYR A 90 6.31 -19.70 -1.14
C TYR A 90 5.37 -19.44 0.04
N GLY A 91 5.24 -18.18 0.45
CA GLY A 91 4.41 -17.81 1.60
C GLY A 91 4.92 -18.27 2.94
N GLN A 92 6.19 -18.70 3.02
CA GLN A 92 6.79 -19.24 4.23
C GLN A 92 7.35 -18.15 5.15
N ASP A 93 7.91 -17.10 4.58
CA ASP A 93 8.45 -15.96 5.30
C ASP A 93 7.64 -14.72 5.02
N ARG A 94 7.59 -13.84 6.03
CA ARG A 94 6.92 -12.55 5.88
C ARG A 94 7.76 -11.45 6.48
N GLN A 95 7.66 -10.26 5.90
CA GLN A 95 8.22 -9.05 6.47
C GLN A 95 7.11 -8.04 6.66
N VAL A 96 7.16 -7.32 7.77
CA VAL A 96 6.13 -6.38 8.18
C VAL A 96 6.74 -5.02 8.41
N SER A 97 6.05 -3.97 7.95
CA SER A 97 6.40 -2.58 8.25
C SER A 97 5.17 -1.84 8.72
N PHE A 98 5.36 -0.93 9.69
CA PHE A 98 4.30 -0.09 10.22
C PHE A 98 4.56 1.37 9.84
N TYR A 99 3.49 2.12 9.57
CA TYR A 99 3.59 3.51 9.15
C TYR A 99 2.56 4.37 9.88
N PRO A 100 2.95 5.57 10.35
CA PRO A 100 1.96 6.55 10.77
C PRO A 100 1.24 7.09 9.53
N ALA A 101 0.04 7.63 9.74
CA ALA A 101 -0.84 8.04 8.63
C ALA A 101 -0.16 9.00 7.65
N LYS A 102 0.47 10.06 8.14
CA LYS A 102 1.05 11.09 7.27
C LYS A 102 2.20 10.55 6.40
N LEU A 103 3.07 9.75 6.99
CA LEU A 103 4.20 9.18 6.26
C LEU A 103 3.74 8.19 5.21
N PHE A 104 2.78 7.33 5.55
CA PHE A 104 2.21 6.38 4.59
C PHE A 104 1.58 7.11 3.40
N GLU A 105 0.76 8.11 3.68
CA GLU A 105 0.11 8.92 2.63
C GLU A 105 1.12 9.62 1.73
N GLU A 106 2.21 10.12 2.31
CA GLU A 106 3.28 10.73 1.53
C GLU A 106 3.94 9.73 0.59
N HIS A 107 4.23 8.53 1.07
CA HIS A 107 4.81 7.47 0.23
C HIS A 107 3.85 7.07 -0.89
N ILE A 108 2.56 6.97 -0.60
CA ILE A 108 1.56 6.67 -1.63
C ILE A 108 1.52 7.78 -2.68
N ARG A 109 1.50 9.07 -2.26
CA ARG A 109 1.56 10.18 -3.21
C ARG A 109 2.79 10.10 -4.10
N ASN A 110 3.96 9.83 -3.51
CA ASN A 110 5.20 9.72 -4.28
C ASN A 110 5.15 8.58 -5.29
N GLY A 111 4.59 7.44 -4.90
CA GLY A 111 4.39 6.32 -5.81
C GLY A 111 3.45 6.67 -6.96
N LEU A 112 2.35 7.34 -6.65
CA LEU A 112 1.37 7.75 -7.67
C LEU A 112 1.95 8.80 -8.62
N ARG A 113 2.80 9.72 -8.14
CA ARG A 113 3.50 10.68 -9.02
C ARG A 113 4.38 9.95 -10.03
N LYS A 114 5.14 8.95 -9.59
CA LYS A 114 5.97 8.15 -10.48
C LYS A 114 5.11 7.35 -11.46
N TYR A 115 4.00 6.81 -10.98
CA TYR A 115 3.06 6.06 -11.81
C TYR A 115 2.52 6.90 -12.97
N ILE A 116 2.09 8.15 -12.71
CA ILE A 116 1.57 9.01 -13.77
C ILE A 116 2.66 9.45 -14.77
N LYS A 117 3.91 9.55 -14.34
CA LYS A 117 5.02 9.84 -15.27
C LYS A 117 5.19 8.74 -16.28
N ILE A 118 4.93 7.49 -15.88
CA ILE A 118 5.08 6.32 -16.74
C ILE A 118 3.82 6.07 -17.53
N PHE A 119 2.66 6.33 -16.93
CA PHE A 119 1.34 6.15 -17.54
C PHE A 119 0.58 7.46 -17.55
N PRO A 120 0.99 8.45 -18.39
CA PRO A 120 0.36 9.79 -18.36
C PRO A 120 -1.13 9.79 -18.75
N ASN A 121 -1.59 8.77 -19.45
CA ASN A 121 -3.01 8.61 -19.79
C ASN A 121 -3.87 8.27 -18.57
N LYS A 122 -3.26 7.93 -17.43
CA LYS A 122 -3.97 7.64 -16.18
C LYS A 122 -4.08 8.85 -15.26
N ARG A 123 -3.54 9.99 -15.64
CA ARG A 123 -3.47 11.18 -14.78
C ARG A 123 -4.81 11.59 -14.20
N ASP A 124 -5.86 11.65 -15.04
CA ASP A 124 -7.17 12.10 -14.58
C ASP A 124 -7.79 11.11 -13.58
N ALA A 125 -7.68 9.82 -13.87
CA ALA A 125 -8.17 8.76 -12.97
C ALA A 125 -7.44 8.80 -11.62
N ILE A 126 -6.12 8.99 -11.64
CA ILE A 126 -5.32 9.07 -10.42
C ILE A 126 -5.64 10.34 -9.64
N SER A 127 -5.85 11.48 -10.32
CA SER A 127 -6.24 12.72 -9.65
C SER A 127 -7.59 12.58 -8.94
N GLN A 128 -8.55 11.91 -9.56
CA GLN A 128 -9.84 11.64 -8.94
C GLN A 128 -9.70 10.71 -7.74
N LEU A 129 -8.87 9.67 -7.88
CA LEU A 129 -8.57 8.76 -6.78
C LEU A 129 -8.00 9.51 -5.57
N CYS A 130 -7.03 10.39 -5.81
CA CYS A 130 -6.42 11.21 -4.75
C CYS A 130 -7.44 12.11 -4.08
N ALA A 131 -8.35 12.71 -4.84
CA ALA A 131 -9.42 13.54 -4.28
C ALA A 131 -10.34 12.70 -3.38
N ASP A 132 -10.74 11.53 -3.85
CA ASP A 132 -11.62 10.63 -3.11
C ASP A 132 -10.98 10.09 -1.83
N LEU A 133 -9.68 9.85 -1.86
CA LEU A 133 -8.91 9.35 -0.70
C LEU A 133 -8.43 10.48 0.21
N GLU A 134 -8.70 11.72 -0.13
CA GLU A 134 -8.25 12.90 0.63
C GLU A 134 -6.73 12.99 0.72
N LEU A 135 -6.04 12.57 -0.35
CA LEU A 135 -4.58 12.62 -0.42
C LEU A 135 -4.06 13.98 -0.90
N GLY A 136 -4.93 14.85 -1.37
CA GLY A 136 -4.54 16.13 -1.90
C GLY A 136 -4.06 16.06 -3.35
N THR A 137 -3.42 17.15 -3.79
CA THR A 137 -2.92 17.28 -5.16
C THR A 137 -1.55 16.64 -5.28
N LEU A 138 -1.32 15.94 -6.38
CA LEU A 138 -0.01 15.34 -6.68
C LEU A 138 0.96 16.34 -7.29
#